data_4d32c65a1f06a82be205bd44cb022e36
#
_entry.id   4d32c65a1f06a82be205bd44cb022e36
#
_cell.length_a   1.000
_cell.length_b   1.000
_cell.length_c   1.000
_cell.angle_alpha   90.00
_cell.angle_beta   90.00
_cell.angle_gamma   90.00
#
_symmetry.space_group_name_H-M   'P 1'
#
loop_
_entity.id
_entity.type
_entity.pdbx_description
1 polymer ?
#
loop_
_entity_poly.entity_id
_entity_poly.type
_entity_poly.pdbx_seq_one_letter_code
_entity_poly.pdbx_strand_id
1 'polypeptide(L)'
;MIFIMRVVWMQWRCISNKNPESRFFSGKGLILGGSHAPNYNVKRSLVGDLSAILIENVNPLVNLIRVPDKKIALLSDFEEKVERITRATMNQNVTNLSGVPSWMMAVLKHILEVKGTDNLAEVWPDLEVFFSWRGCF
;
A
#
# COMPACT_ATOMS: atom_id res chain seq x y z
N MET A 1 5.86 -0.85 16.47
CA MET A 1 6.98 -0.62 15.53
C MET A 1 7.66 -1.92 15.10
N ILE A 2 8.03 -2.79 16.03
CA ILE A 2 8.69 -4.08 15.75
C ILE A 2 7.83 -5.01 14.87
N PHE A 3 6.50 -4.99 15.03
CA PHE A 3 5.59 -5.88 14.31
C PHE A 3 5.55 -5.61 12.80
N ILE A 4 5.46 -4.35 12.40
CA ILE A 4 5.40 -3.98 10.96
C ILE A 4 6.72 -4.31 10.28
N MET A 5 7.84 -4.02 10.92
CA MET A 5 9.17 -4.37 10.42
C MET A 5 9.33 -5.89 10.28
N ARG A 6 8.77 -6.67 11.21
CA ARG A 6 8.78 -8.14 11.13
C ARG A 6 7.94 -8.66 9.96
N VAL A 7 6.76 -8.08 9.72
CA VAL A 7 5.89 -8.48 8.60
C VAL A 7 6.57 -8.17 7.27
N VAL A 8 7.12 -6.98 7.09
CA VAL A 8 7.88 -6.61 5.89
C VAL A 8 9.10 -7.51 5.70
N TRP A 9 9.81 -7.81 6.78
CA TRP A 9 10.98 -8.69 6.74
C TRP A 9 10.63 -10.15 6.43
N MET A 10 9.53 -10.67 6.97
CA MET A 10 9.02 -12.01 6.65
C MET A 10 8.57 -12.10 5.19
N GLN A 11 7.89 -11.08 4.69
CA GLN A 11 7.49 -11.00 3.27
C GLN A 11 8.72 -11.00 2.36
N TRP A 12 9.71 -10.17 2.69
CA TRP A 12 10.97 -10.13 1.95
C TRP A 12 11.69 -11.48 1.97
N ARG A 13 11.79 -12.12 3.13
CA ARG A 13 12.48 -13.42 3.26
C ARG A 13 11.77 -14.52 2.46
N CYS A 14 10.44 -14.49 2.41
CA CYS A 14 9.66 -15.43 1.60
C CYS A 14 9.90 -15.25 0.10
N ILE A 15 9.95 -13.99 -0.37
CA ILE A 15 10.19 -13.65 -1.77
C ILE A 15 11.64 -13.91 -2.15
N SER A 16 12.59 -13.46 -1.35
CA SER A 16 14.02 -13.62 -1.61
C SER A 16 14.47 -15.07 -1.67
N ASN A 17 13.84 -15.96 -0.87
CA ASN A 17 14.11 -17.39 -0.94
C ASN A 17 13.56 -18.06 -2.21
N LYS A 18 12.48 -17.51 -2.79
CA LYS A 18 11.86 -18.06 -4.02
C LYS A 18 12.41 -17.45 -5.30
N ASN A 19 12.81 -16.20 -5.23
CA ASN A 19 13.35 -15.46 -6.36
C ASN A 19 14.49 -14.55 -5.89
N PRO A 20 15.75 -15.00 -5.99
CA PRO A 20 16.92 -14.20 -5.60
C PRO A 20 17.14 -12.96 -6.47
N GLU A 21 16.55 -12.89 -7.66
CA GLU A 21 16.59 -11.73 -8.56
C GLU A 21 15.40 -10.77 -8.36
N SER A 22 14.64 -10.93 -7.28
CA SER A 22 13.48 -10.09 -6.99
C SER A 22 13.84 -8.62 -6.91
N ARG A 23 13.08 -7.80 -7.62
CA ARG A 23 13.16 -6.33 -7.59
C ARG A 23 12.26 -5.69 -6.54
N PHE A 24 11.80 -6.45 -5.57
CA PHE A 24 10.87 -6.00 -4.52
C PHE A 24 11.29 -4.67 -3.88
N PHE A 25 12.56 -4.46 -3.61
CA PHE A 25 13.10 -3.22 -3.03
C PHE A 25 13.63 -2.22 -4.05
N SER A 26 13.58 -2.51 -5.33
CA SER A 26 14.02 -1.56 -6.37
C SER A 26 13.03 -0.41 -6.59
N GLY A 27 11.81 -0.56 -6.11
CA GLY A 27 10.74 0.42 -6.20
C GLY A 27 9.98 0.59 -4.90
N LYS A 28 8.77 1.11 -5.00
CA LYS A 28 7.88 1.39 -3.87
C LYS A 28 6.75 0.37 -3.78
N GLY A 29 6.27 0.13 -2.56
CA GLY A 29 5.06 -0.63 -2.31
C GLY A 29 3.82 0.27 -2.29
N LEU A 30 2.80 -0.07 -3.07
CA LEU A 30 1.48 0.54 -2.95
C LEU A 30 0.73 -0.12 -1.81
N ILE A 31 0.55 0.63 -0.71
CA ILE A 31 -0.11 0.13 0.51
C ILE A 31 -1.42 0.88 0.72
N LEU A 32 -2.52 0.14 0.63
CA LEU A 32 -3.86 0.65 0.91
C LEU A 32 -4.30 0.27 2.32
N GLY A 33 -4.60 1.27 3.12
CA GLY A 33 -5.17 1.13 4.45
C GLY A 33 -6.66 1.47 4.49
N GLY A 34 -7.25 1.40 5.70
CA GLY A 34 -8.64 1.77 5.96
C GLY A 34 -8.98 3.20 5.54
N SER A 35 -10.29 3.44 5.41
CA SER A 35 -10.83 4.70 4.88
C SER A 35 -11.02 5.80 5.93
N HIS A 36 -10.83 5.50 7.21
CA HIS A 36 -11.06 6.46 8.28
C HIS A 36 -9.77 6.80 9.00
N ALA A 37 -9.50 8.10 9.13
CA ALA A 37 -8.44 8.59 10.00
C ALA A 37 -8.73 8.16 11.44
N PRO A 38 -7.73 7.64 12.18
CA PRO A 38 -7.92 7.28 13.57
C PRO A 38 -8.19 8.52 14.41
N ASN A 39 -9.11 8.39 15.36
CA ASN A 39 -9.46 9.43 16.32
C ASN A 39 -8.92 9.08 17.71
N TYR A 40 -8.70 10.10 18.55
CA TYR A 40 -8.36 9.92 19.94
C TYR A 40 -9.61 9.88 20.80
N ASN A 41 -9.71 8.89 21.69
CA ASN A 41 -10.77 8.87 22.71
C ASN A 41 -10.44 9.79 23.90
N VAL A 42 -11.36 9.87 24.88
CA VAL A 42 -11.20 10.69 26.11
C VAL A 42 -9.93 10.34 26.89
N LYS A 43 -9.43 9.11 26.80
CA LYS A 43 -8.18 8.64 27.42
C LYS A 43 -6.94 8.82 26.57
N ARG A 44 -7.03 9.59 25.47
CA ARG A 44 -5.98 9.78 24.45
C ARG A 44 -5.48 8.45 23.81
N SER A 45 -6.28 7.41 23.85
CA SER A 45 -6.02 6.19 23.12
C SER A 45 -6.47 6.34 21.67
N LEU A 46 -5.67 5.86 20.74
CA LEU A 46 -5.99 5.87 19.32
C LEU A 46 -7.09 4.84 19.05
N VAL A 47 -8.20 5.28 18.49
CA VAL A 47 -9.36 4.44 18.14
C VAL A 47 -9.67 4.62 16.66
N GLY A 48 -9.83 3.51 15.95
CA GLY A 48 -10.15 3.54 14.51
C GLY A 48 -9.90 2.21 13.85
N ASP A 49 -9.91 2.22 12.53
CA ASP A 49 -9.54 1.07 11.72
C ASP A 49 -8.06 0.68 12.01
N LEU A 50 -7.82 -0.61 12.23
CA LEU A 50 -6.48 -1.12 12.56
C LEU A 50 -5.44 -0.72 11.50
N SER A 51 -5.79 -0.77 10.22
CA SER A 51 -4.88 -0.39 9.14
C SER A 51 -4.57 1.11 9.16
N ALA A 52 -5.55 1.95 9.52
CA ALA A 52 -5.33 3.39 9.69
C ALA A 52 -4.43 3.69 10.89
N ILE A 53 -4.64 2.99 12.02
CA ILE A 53 -3.77 3.10 13.20
C ILE A 53 -2.33 2.68 12.87
N LEU A 54 -2.15 1.60 12.12
CA LEU A 54 -0.83 1.13 11.69
C LEU A 54 -0.14 2.16 10.78
N ILE A 55 -0.86 2.74 9.83
CA ILE A 55 -0.34 3.79 8.93
C ILE A 55 0.04 5.04 9.72
N GLU A 56 -0.78 5.42 10.72
CA GLU A 56 -0.49 6.59 11.57
C GLU A 56 0.82 6.44 12.34
N ASN A 57 1.12 5.24 12.81
CA ASN A 57 2.30 4.94 13.62
C ASN A 57 3.49 4.35 12.85
N VAL A 58 3.45 4.39 11.51
CA VAL A 58 4.56 3.91 10.68
C VAL A 58 5.78 4.81 10.85
N ASN A 59 6.95 4.17 10.94
CA ASN A 59 8.23 4.86 10.96
C ASN A 59 8.40 5.74 9.70
N PRO A 60 8.84 7.00 9.84
CA PRO A 60 9.09 7.90 8.70
C PRO A 60 9.97 7.30 7.60
N LEU A 61 10.91 6.42 7.92
CA LEU A 61 11.75 5.73 6.94
C LEU A 61 10.95 4.84 5.98
N VAL A 62 9.82 4.28 6.44
CA VAL A 62 8.95 3.45 5.58
C VAL A 62 8.27 4.30 4.50
N ASN A 63 8.11 5.61 4.71
CA ASN A 63 7.57 6.50 3.68
C ASN A 63 8.47 6.63 2.45
N LEU A 64 9.75 6.28 2.56
CA LEU A 64 10.67 6.25 1.42
C LEU A 64 10.40 5.09 0.47
N ILE A 65 9.84 4.00 0.98
CA ILE A 65 9.60 2.75 0.23
C ILE A 65 8.13 2.45 -0.03
N ARG A 66 7.23 3.35 0.33
CA ARG A 66 5.78 3.17 0.12
C ARG A 66 5.15 4.34 -0.63
N VAL A 67 4.02 4.06 -1.27
CA VAL A 67 3.07 5.03 -1.81
C VAL A 67 1.65 4.55 -1.43
N PRO A 68 0.68 5.44 -1.28
CA PRO A 68 0.79 6.89 -1.21
C PRO A 68 1.35 7.38 0.13
N ASP A 69 1.56 8.68 0.24
CA ASP A 69 1.89 9.32 1.50
C ASP A 69 0.78 9.10 2.55
N LYS A 70 1.16 9.17 3.84
CA LYS A 70 0.25 9.04 4.97
C LYS A 70 -1.00 9.92 4.85
N LYS A 71 -0.86 11.15 4.39
CA LYS A 71 -1.98 12.09 4.22
C LYS A 71 -3.03 11.57 3.23
N ILE A 72 -2.59 11.01 2.12
CA ILE A 72 -3.46 10.43 1.09
C ILE A 72 -4.05 9.11 1.58
N ALA A 73 -3.22 8.27 2.22
CA ALA A 73 -3.64 6.97 2.72
C ALA A 73 -4.77 7.05 3.76
N LEU A 74 -4.84 8.13 4.53
CA LEU A 74 -5.84 8.34 5.59
C LEU A 74 -7.04 9.18 5.17
N LEU A 75 -7.18 9.55 3.90
CA LEU A 75 -8.37 10.25 3.40
C LEU A 75 -9.63 9.41 3.66
N SER A 76 -10.69 10.09 4.10
CA SER A 76 -11.98 9.48 4.36
C SER A 76 -12.83 9.35 3.10
N ASP A 77 -12.72 10.30 2.18
CA ASP A 77 -13.40 10.25 0.90
C ASP A 77 -12.69 9.25 -0.02
N PHE A 78 -13.46 8.25 -0.48
CA PHE A 78 -12.90 7.16 -1.28
C PHE A 78 -12.56 7.60 -2.71
N GLU A 79 -13.39 8.40 -3.34
CA GLU A 79 -13.18 8.86 -4.72
C GLU A 79 -11.97 9.77 -4.81
N GLU A 80 -11.89 10.77 -3.90
CA GLU A 80 -10.73 11.64 -3.78
C GLU A 80 -9.45 10.83 -3.50
N LYS A 81 -9.55 9.84 -2.62
CA LYS A 81 -8.45 8.95 -2.28
C LYS A 81 -7.93 8.18 -3.51
N VAL A 82 -8.83 7.57 -4.28
CA VAL A 82 -8.49 6.84 -5.51
C VAL A 82 -7.80 7.76 -6.52
N GLU A 83 -8.33 8.96 -6.74
CA GLU A 83 -7.74 9.93 -7.67
C GLU A 83 -6.35 10.36 -7.23
N ARG A 84 -6.17 10.70 -5.96
CA ARG A 84 -4.86 11.12 -5.42
C ARG A 84 -3.83 9.99 -5.42
N ILE A 85 -4.25 8.75 -5.12
CA ILE A 85 -3.38 7.57 -5.22
C ILE A 85 -2.95 7.37 -6.66
N THR A 86 -3.86 7.45 -7.61
CA THR A 86 -3.57 7.32 -9.04
C THR A 86 -2.52 8.33 -9.47
N ARG A 87 -2.71 9.59 -9.17
CA ARG A 87 -1.74 10.66 -9.49
C ARG A 87 -0.37 10.44 -8.82
N ALA A 88 -0.36 10.00 -7.56
CA ALA A 88 0.87 9.77 -6.81
C ALA A 88 1.66 8.56 -7.32
N THR A 89 0.99 7.56 -7.88
CA THR A 89 1.61 6.28 -8.28
C THR A 89 1.97 6.19 -9.76
N MET A 90 1.32 6.97 -10.63
CA MET A 90 1.55 6.89 -12.09
C MET A 90 3.01 7.11 -12.51
N ASN A 91 3.75 7.95 -11.78
CA ASN A 91 5.15 8.27 -12.08
C ASN A 91 6.14 7.56 -11.13
N GLN A 92 5.66 6.60 -10.37
CA GLN A 92 6.48 5.83 -9.44
C GLN A 92 6.69 4.41 -9.96
N ASN A 93 7.85 3.82 -9.66
CA ASN A 93 8.06 2.40 -9.88
C ASN A 93 7.45 1.62 -8.72
N VAL A 94 6.29 1.00 -8.95
CA VAL A 94 5.62 0.16 -7.96
C VAL A 94 5.97 -1.29 -8.21
N THR A 95 6.55 -1.94 -7.21
CA THR A 95 7.02 -3.34 -7.29
C THR A 95 6.14 -4.31 -6.53
N ASN A 96 5.36 -3.82 -5.59
CA ASN A 96 4.44 -4.64 -4.82
C ASN A 96 3.19 -3.88 -4.41
N LEU A 97 2.11 -4.64 -4.22
CA LEU A 97 0.81 -4.15 -3.78
C LEU A 97 0.46 -4.80 -2.44
N SER A 98 -0.12 -4.05 -1.53
CA SER A 98 -0.59 -4.56 -0.24
C SER A 98 -1.87 -3.88 0.21
N GLY A 99 -2.88 -4.67 0.54
CA GLY A 99 -4.14 -4.13 1.03
C GLY A 99 -5.32 -5.06 0.87
N VAL A 100 -6.51 -4.50 1.09
CA VAL A 100 -7.78 -5.22 0.89
C VAL A 100 -8.06 -5.37 -0.60
N PRO A 101 -8.35 -6.58 -1.09
CA PRO A 101 -8.49 -6.84 -2.53
C PRO A 101 -9.54 -5.97 -3.23
N SER A 102 -10.72 -5.78 -2.64
CA SER A 102 -11.79 -4.98 -3.24
C SER A 102 -11.40 -3.51 -3.46
N TRP A 103 -10.71 -2.92 -2.50
CA TRP A 103 -10.22 -1.55 -2.58
C TRP A 103 -9.06 -1.42 -3.58
N MET A 104 -8.16 -2.41 -3.56
CA MET A 104 -7.07 -2.47 -4.51
C MET A 104 -7.58 -2.56 -5.94
N MET A 105 -8.57 -3.41 -6.20
CA MET A 105 -9.17 -3.54 -7.53
C MET A 105 -9.79 -2.23 -8.04
N ALA A 106 -10.46 -1.46 -7.17
CA ALA A 106 -11.01 -0.16 -7.55
C ALA A 106 -9.91 0.84 -7.96
N VAL A 107 -8.83 0.89 -7.18
CA VAL A 107 -7.67 1.75 -7.49
C VAL A 107 -6.99 1.32 -8.78
N LEU A 108 -6.77 0.01 -8.97
CA LEU A 108 -6.11 -0.51 -10.18
C LEU A 108 -6.93 -0.25 -11.44
N LYS A 109 -8.26 -0.44 -11.38
CA LYS A 109 -9.14 -0.10 -12.50
C LYS A 109 -9.02 1.37 -12.89
N HIS A 110 -9.09 2.27 -11.92
CA HIS A 110 -8.97 3.70 -12.17
C HIS A 110 -7.61 4.08 -12.78
N ILE A 111 -6.52 3.46 -12.30
CA ILE A 111 -5.17 3.67 -12.86
C ILE A 111 -5.12 3.21 -14.33
N LEU A 112 -5.67 2.04 -14.65
CA LEU A 112 -5.72 1.52 -16.01
C LEU A 112 -6.55 2.41 -16.94
N GLU A 113 -7.71 2.89 -16.47
CA GLU A 113 -8.57 3.82 -17.21
C GLU A 113 -7.85 5.14 -17.53
N VAL A 114 -7.20 5.74 -16.52
CA VAL A 114 -6.44 6.99 -16.70
C VAL A 114 -5.23 6.81 -17.61
N LYS A 115 -4.57 5.66 -17.56
CA LYS A 115 -3.42 5.33 -18.42
C LYS A 115 -3.84 4.93 -19.84
N GLY A 116 -5.08 4.47 -20.01
CA GLY A 116 -5.60 4.00 -21.29
C GLY A 116 -5.02 2.63 -21.71
N THR A 117 -4.73 1.77 -20.75
CA THR A 117 -4.21 0.42 -20.96
C THR A 117 -4.97 -0.61 -20.12
N ASP A 118 -5.00 -1.85 -20.57
CA ASP A 118 -5.59 -2.98 -19.83
C ASP A 118 -4.53 -3.83 -19.09
N ASN A 119 -3.27 -3.43 -19.17
CA ASN A 119 -2.14 -4.20 -18.66
C ASN A 119 -1.35 -3.44 -17.60
N LEU A 120 -1.35 -3.95 -16.36
CA LEU A 120 -0.58 -3.36 -15.25
C LEU A 120 0.93 -3.38 -15.49
N ALA A 121 1.45 -4.33 -16.27
CA ALA A 121 2.87 -4.37 -16.60
C ALA A 121 3.32 -3.17 -17.47
N GLU A 122 2.41 -2.54 -18.20
CA GLU A 122 2.70 -1.30 -18.93
C GLU A 122 2.77 -0.07 -18.02
N VAL A 123 2.06 -0.13 -16.90
CA VAL A 123 2.08 0.92 -15.88
C VAL A 123 3.29 0.76 -14.96
N TRP A 124 3.49 -0.47 -14.48
CA TRP A 124 4.57 -0.83 -13.56
C TRP A 124 5.28 -2.12 -14.03
N PRO A 125 6.33 -1.99 -14.85
CA PRO A 125 7.04 -3.15 -15.41
C PRO A 125 7.68 -4.06 -14.36
N ASP A 126 8.03 -3.53 -13.20
CA ASP A 126 8.67 -4.25 -12.11
C ASP A 126 7.69 -4.75 -11.03
N LEU A 127 6.37 -4.72 -11.31
CA LEU A 127 5.36 -5.23 -10.39
C LEU A 127 5.44 -6.75 -10.28
N GLU A 128 5.74 -7.27 -9.09
CA GLU A 128 5.98 -8.70 -8.86
C GLU A 128 4.91 -9.38 -8.02
N VAL A 129 4.37 -8.67 -6.99
CA VAL A 129 3.64 -9.34 -5.91
C VAL A 129 2.46 -8.51 -5.39
N PHE A 130 1.38 -9.23 -5.06
CA PHE A 130 0.24 -8.68 -4.32
C PHE A 130 0.06 -9.40 -2.99
N PHE A 131 0.12 -8.64 -1.89
CA PHE A 131 -0.17 -9.11 -0.54
C PHE A 131 -1.61 -8.78 -0.16
N SER A 132 -2.45 -9.79 -0.09
CA SER A 132 -3.81 -9.64 0.42
C SER A 132 -3.84 -9.70 1.95
N TRP A 133 -4.56 -8.77 2.58
CA TRP A 133 -4.80 -8.78 4.04
C TRP A 133 -5.78 -9.87 4.52
N ARG A 134 -6.39 -10.61 3.61
CA ARG A 134 -7.03 -11.88 3.99
C ARG A 134 -5.90 -12.85 4.28
N GLY A 135 -5.67 -13.07 5.58
CA GLY A 135 -4.58 -13.90 6.06
C GLY A 135 -4.41 -15.18 5.26
N CYS A 136 -3.17 -15.63 5.16
CA CYS A 136 -2.88 -17.00 4.75
C CYS A 136 -3.66 -17.94 5.67
N PHE A 137 -4.74 -18.45 5.16
CA PHE A 137 -5.38 -19.63 5.73
C PHE A 137 -4.78 -20.86 5.08
#